data_24d5b13e7061b5794645c9f4b3f58aac
#
_entry.id   24d5b13e7061b5794645c9f4b3f58aac
#
_cell.length_a   1.000
_cell.length_b   1.000
_cell.length_c   1.000
_cell.angle_alpha   90.00
_cell.angle_beta   90.00
_cell.angle_gamma   90.00
#
_symmetry.space_group_name_H-M   'P 1'
#
loop_
_entity.id
_entity.type
_entity.pdbx_description
1 polymer ?
#
loop_
_entity_poly.entity_id
_entity_poly.type
_entity_poly.pdbx_seq_one_letter_code
_entity_poly.pdbx_strand_id
1 'polypeptide(L)'
;SRLSNERKRIANLVKLNESVLIMFSGCGPYTYTIAKNSFANKIISIEKNPKACYWANINLDKNKLSSDFIKEKYLKKKEHFDKIKFKGPLHVENHCGDVREIIPLLKKEHDYFDRIIMPLPHIANNFLDIALLVAKKGTMFHLYDFMDLSELENIKLKIKKECKIHGFDIEIKNIEICGEFSPNIKRICIDFLII
;
A
#
# COMPACT_ATOMS: atom_id res chain seq x y z
N SER A 1 0.49 7.04 18.45
CA SER A 1 -0.96 7.05 18.10
C SER A 1 -1.35 5.70 17.50
N ARG A 2 -2.62 5.30 17.59
CA ARG A 2 -3.15 4.03 17.03
C ARG A 2 -2.82 3.89 15.54
N LEU A 3 -2.88 4.97 14.76
CA LEU A 3 -2.51 4.96 13.33
C LEU A 3 -1.01 4.71 13.10
N SER A 4 -0.14 5.09 14.03
CA SER A 4 1.28 4.77 13.95
C SER A 4 1.53 3.28 14.13
N ASN A 5 0.81 2.64 15.08
CA ASN A 5 0.91 1.21 15.31
C ASN A 5 0.40 0.42 14.09
N GLU A 6 -0.68 0.87 13.49
CA GLU A 6 -1.24 0.24 12.29
C GLU A 6 -0.26 0.32 11.11
N ARG A 7 0.38 1.45 10.85
CA ARG A 7 1.42 1.55 9.82
C ARG A 7 2.60 0.62 10.07
N LYS A 8 3.01 0.45 11.34
CA LYS A 8 4.05 -0.52 11.72
C LYS A 8 3.59 -1.96 11.51
N ARG A 9 2.31 -2.28 11.82
CA ARG A 9 1.72 -3.59 11.55
C ARG A 9 1.85 -3.92 10.06
N ILE A 10 1.40 -3.01 9.18
CA ILE A 10 1.52 -3.21 7.73
C ILE A 10 2.97 -3.38 7.30
N ALA A 11 3.89 -2.53 7.78
CA ALA A 11 5.30 -2.64 7.43
C ALA A 11 5.92 -4.00 7.86
N ASN A 12 5.49 -4.55 8.99
CA ASN A 12 5.94 -5.85 9.47
C ASN A 12 5.37 -7.04 8.66
N LEU A 13 4.22 -6.85 7.99
CA LEU A 13 3.62 -7.86 7.13
C LEU A 13 4.25 -7.91 5.72
N VAL A 14 4.99 -6.88 5.34
CA VAL A 14 5.69 -6.83 4.04
C VAL A 14 6.84 -7.84 4.05
N LYS A 15 6.80 -8.78 3.10
CA LYS A 15 7.82 -9.82 2.96
C LYS A 15 9.03 -9.32 2.19
N LEU A 16 10.11 -10.12 2.23
CA LEU A 16 11.32 -9.86 1.47
C LEU A 16 11.01 -9.78 -0.04
N ASN A 17 11.52 -8.73 -0.68
CA ASN A 17 11.40 -8.47 -2.12
C ASN A 17 9.97 -8.20 -2.63
N GLU A 18 8.97 -7.96 -1.77
CA GLU A 18 7.64 -7.56 -2.23
C GLU A 18 7.67 -6.21 -2.95
N SER A 19 6.85 -6.10 -4.00
CA SER A 19 6.43 -4.85 -4.61
C SER A 19 5.13 -4.36 -3.95
N VAL A 20 5.12 -3.09 -3.52
CA VAL A 20 4.03 -2.51 -2.73
C VAL A 20 3.44 -1.30 -3.45
N LEU A 21 2.12 -1.31 -3.66
CA LEU A 21 1.37 -0.16 -4.12
C LEU A 21 0.60 0.47 -2.95
N ILE A 22 0.71 1.79 -2.81
CA ILE A 22 -0.04 2.57 -1.84
C ILE A 22 -0.92 3.57 -2.58
N MET A 23 -2.20 3.32 -2.61
CA MET A 23 -3.19 4.23 -3.19
C MET A 23 -3.56 5.30 -2.14
N PHE A 24 -3.87 6.52 -2.59
CA PHE A 24 -4.28 7.63 -1.70
C PHE A 24 -3.29 7.89 -0.58
N SER A 25 -2.02 8.03 -0.94
CA SER A 25 -0.90 7.97 0.01
C SER A 25 -0.77 9.22 0.91
N GLY A 26 -1.47 10.31 0.60
CA GLY A 26 -1.34 11.56 1.32
C GLY A 26 0.10 12.10 1.29
N CYS A 27 0.58 12.60 2.41
CA CYS A 27 2.00 13.02 2.55
C CYS A 27 2.97 11.84 2.78
N GLY A 28 2.58 10.61 2.44
CA GLY A 28 3.42 9.42 2.42
C GLY A 28 3.63 8.68 3.74
N PRO A 29 2.72 8.72 4.75
CA PRO A 29 2.99 8.09 6.04
C PRO A 29 3.15 6.57 5.98
N TYR A 30 2.44 5.87 5.09
CA TYR A 30 2.66 4.44 4.83
C TYR A 30 3.95 4.24 4.05
N THR A 31 4.19 5.04 3.01
CA THR A 31 5.36 4.94 2.13
C THR A 31 6.66 4.92 2.92
N TYR A 32 6.92 5.95 3.73
CA TYR A 32 8.18 6.00 4.48
C TYR A 32 8.20 5.04 5.68
N THR A 33 7.06 4.68 6.27
CA THR A 33 7.05 3.66 7.34
C THR A 33 7.45 2.29 6.80
N ILE A 34 6.91 1.90 5.64
CA ILE A 34 7.25 0.64 4.98
C ILE A 34 8.69 0.69 4.48
N ALA A 35 9.10 1.78 3.81
CA ALA A 35 10.46 1.94 3.32
C ALA A 35 11.53 1.82 4.41
N LYS A 36 11.25 2.32 5.62
CA LYS A 36 12.18 2.23 6.76
C LYS A 36 12.20 0.88 7.46
N ASN A 37 11.07 0.19 7.51
CA ASN A 37 10.85 -0.92 8.45
C ASN A 37 10.59 -2.25 7.76
N SER A 38 10.65 -2.32 6.44
CA SER A 38 10.44 -3.56 5.70
C SER A 38 11.59 -3.88 4.74
N PHE A 39 11.48 -5.03 4.08
CA PHE A 39 12.38 -5.49 3.03
C PHE A 39 11.70 -5.44 1.65
N ALA A 40 10.78 -4.48 1.45
CA ALA A 40 10.18 -4.25 0.14
C ALA A 40 11.25 -3.98 -0.91
N ASN A 41 11.06 -4.48 -2.12
CA ASN A 41 11.95 -4.20 -3.26
C ASN A 41 11.53 -2.89 -3.96
N LYS A 42 10.23 -2.70 -4.15
CA LYS A 42 9.64 -1.56 -4.85
C LYS A 42 8.46 -1.01 -4.05
N ILE A 43 8.37 0.31 -3.93
CA ILE A 43 7.20 1.00 -3.35
C ILE A 43 6.75 2.06 -4.32
N ILE A 44 5.52 1.94 -4.80
CA ILE A 44 4.84 2.97 -5.60
C ILE A 44 3.73 3.56 -4.76
N SER A 45 3.65 4.88 -4.69
CA SER A 45 2.54 5.58 -4.04
C SER A 45 1.87 6.57 -4.98
N ILE A 46 0.55 6.68 -4.86
CA ILE A 46 -0.27 7.55 -5.71
C ILE A 46 -1.08 8.47 -4.81
N GLU A 47 -1.03 9.77 -5.10
CA GLU A 47 -1.79 10.79 -4.39
C GLU A 47 -2.28 11.85 -5.37
N LYS A 48 -3.54 12.24 -5.26
CA LYS A 48 -4.16 13.23 -6.17
C LYS A 48 -3.92 14.67 -5.75
N ASN A 49 -3.77 14.93 -4.44
CA ASN A 49 -3.59 16.29 -3.92
C ASN A 49 -2.14 16.76 -4.12
N PRO A 50 -1.89 17.81 -4.95
CA PRO A 50 -0.54 18.28 -5.24
C PRO A 50 0.24 18.74 -4.00
N LYS A 51 -0.43 19.33 -3.01
CA LYS A 51 0.22 19.73 -1.75
C LYS A 51 0.67 18.51 -0.95
N ALA A 52 -0.12 17.45 -0.92
CA ALA A 52 0.26 16.21 -0.25
C ALA A 52 1.42 15.52 -0.99
N CYS A 53 1.39 15.50 -2.33
CA CYS A 53 2.50 15.00 -3.16
C CYS A 53 3.81 15.74 -2.86
N TYR A 54 3.76 17.07 -2.82
CA TYR A 54 4.93 17.90 -2.49
C TYR A 54 5.53 17.50 -1.13
N TRP A 55 4.71 17.39 -0.10
CA TRP A 55 5.17 16.98 1.23
C TRP A 55 5.63 15.52 1.28
N ALA A 56 5.02 14.63 0.49
CA ALA A 56 5.46 13.24 0.39
C ALA A 56 6.90 13.17 -0.14
N ASN A 57 7.23 13.91 -1.20
CA ASN A 57 8.58 13.96 -1.75
C ASN A 57 9.59 14.54 -0.76
N ILE A 58 9.27 15.68 -0.12
CA ILE A 58 10.13 16.25 0.94
C ILE A 58 10.37 15.24 2.08
N ASN A 59 9.32 14.49 2.48
CA ASN A 59 9.46 13.49 3.53
C ASN A 59 10.37 12.32 3.11
N LEU A 60 10.33 11.90 1.84
CA LEU A 60 11.26 10.88 1.33
C LEU A 60 12.69 11.39 1.34
N ASP A 61 12.95 12.61 0.85
CA ASP A 61 14.29 13.21 0.81
C ASP A 61 14.87 13.41 2.21
N LYS A 62 14.10 14.01 3.11
CA LYS A 62 14.52 14.20 4.51
C LYS A 62 14.84 12.90 5.24
N ASN A 63 14.16 11.81 4.86
CA ASN A 63 14.43 10.49 5.40
C ASN A 63 15.45 9.68 4.60
N LYS A 64 16.04 10.26 3.55
CA LYS A 64 17.03 9.61 2.68
C LYS A 64 16.48 8.34 2.01
N LEU A 65 15.24 8.42 1.57
CA LEU A 65 14.47 7.32 0.96
C LEU A 65 14.10 7.59 -0.49
N SER A 66 14.51 8.74 -1.07
CA SER A 66 14.33 9.00 -2.50
C SER A 66 15.14 8.01 -3.35
N SER A 67 14.61 7.67 -4.53
CA SER A 67 15.24 6.70 -5.44
C SER A 67 16.69 7.08 -5.78
N ASP A 68 16.97 8.37 -5.96
CA ASP A 68 18.30 8.85 -6.30
C ASP A 68 19.29 8.66 -5.15
N PHE A 69 18.87 8.94 -3.93
CA PHE A 69 19.70 8.73 -2.75
C PHE A 69 19.98 7.23 -2.51
N ILE A 70 18.99 6.39 -2.73
CA ILE A 70 19.13 4.94 -2.62
C ILE A 70 20.11 4.44 -3.67
N LYS A 71 19.99 4.85 -4.93
CA LYS A 71 20.92 4.48 -6.02
C LYS A 71 22.36 4.90 -5.70
N GLU A 72 22.58 6.13 -5.24
CA GLU A 72 23.91 6.63 -4.88
C GLU A 72 24.53 5.79 -3.74
N LYS A 73 23.75 5.46 -2.73
CA LYS A 73 24.20 4.62 -1.61
C LYS A 73 24.56 3.20 -2.05
N TYR A 74 23.82 2.66 -3.04
CA TYR A 74 24.12 1.36 -3.63
C TYR A 74 25.40 1.36 -4.45
N LEU A 75 25.60 2.35 -5.30
CA LEU A 75 26.79 2.47 -6.14
C LEU A 75 28.08 2.59 -5.32
N LYS A 76 28.04 3.32 -4.19
CA LYS A 76 29.18 3.47 -3.28
C LYS A 76 29.54 2.20 -2.48
N LYS A 77 28.65 1.21 -2.41
CA LYS A 77 28.83 -0.01 -1.59
C LYS A 77 28.98 -1.31 -2.39
N LYS A 78 29.11 -1.23 -3.71
CA LYS A 78 29.13 -2.39 -4.62
C LYS A 78 30.20 -3.43 -4.29
N GLU A 79 31.27 -3.06 -3.62
CA GLU A 79 32.40 -3.94 -3.25
C GLU A 79 32.15 -4.81 -2.00
N HIS A 80 31.06 -4.59 -1.25
CA HIS A 80 30.78 -5.30 0.00
C HIS A 80 29.41 -6.00 0.04
N PHE A 81 28.78 -6.25 -1.11
CA PHE A 81 27.36 -6.62 -1.22
C PHE A 81 26.98 -8.02 -0.74
N ASP A 82 27.88 -8.97 -0.75
CA ASP A 82 27.53 -10.38 -0.47
C ASP A 82 27.23 -10.68 1.01
N LYS A 83 27.39 -9.72 1.93
CA LYS A 83 27.26 -9.94 3.38
C LYS A 83 26.32 -9.00 4.14
N ILE A 84 25.77 -7.96 3.52
CA ILE A 84 24.94 -7.00 4.24
C ILE A 84 23.47 -7.13 3.77
N LYS A 85 22.60 -7.66 4.66
CA LYS A 85 21.15 -7.56 4.48
C LYS A 85 20.74 -6.10 4.51
N PHE A 86 20.50 -5.52 3.34
CA PHE A 86 20.03 -4.15 3.23
C PHE A 86 18.55 -4.09 3.64
N LYS A 87 18.20 -3.25 4.61
CA LYS A 87 16.83 -2.98 5.03
C LYS A 87 16.33 -1.73 4.30
N GLY A 88 15.33 -1.90 3.47
CA GLY A 88 14.69 -0.83 2.71
C GLY A 88 14.52 -1.16 1.23
N PRO A 89 13.62 -0.46 0.53
CA PRO A 89 13.35 -0.70 -0.88
C PRO A 89 14.49 -0.24 -1.77
N LEU A 90 14.66 -0.93 -2.90
CA LEU A 90 15.57 -0.52 -3.97
C LEU A 90 15.00 0.66 -4.77
N HIS A 91 13.68 0.83 -4.74
CA HIS A 91 12.98 1.79 -5.55
C HIS A 91 11.73 2.32 -4.82
N VAL A 92 11.64 3.65 -4.67
CA VAL A 92 10.47 4.34 -4.11
C VAL A 92 10.07 5.46 -5.05
N GLU A 93 8.82 5.46 -5.48
CA GLU A 93 8.25 6.50 -6.33
C GLU A 93 6.94 7.03 -5.76
N ASN A 94 6.76 8.36 -5.87
CA ASN A 94 5.49 9.03 -5.64
C ASN A 94 4.95 9.56 -6.96
N HIS A 95 3.75 9.12 -7.35
CA HIS A 95 3.02 9.65 -8.49
C HIS A 95 1.96 10.65 -8.01
N CYS A 96 2.01 11.86 -8.55
CA CYS A 96 0.99 12.86 -8.29
C CYS A 96 -0.08 12.81 -9.39
N GLY A 97 -1.27 12.30 -9.05
CA GLY A 97 -2.37 12.14 -10.00
C GLY A 97 -3.49 11.28 -9.45
N ASP A 98 -4.54 11.13 -10.27
CA ASP A 98 -5.65 10.25 -9.94
C ASP A 98 -5.26 8.79 -10.14
N VAL A 99 -5.64 7.92 -9.19
CA VAL A 99 -5.40 6.47 -9.30
C VAL A 99 -6.02 5.88 -10.57
N ARG A 100 -7.14 6.42 -11.04
CA ARG A 100 -7.82 5.99 -12.27
C ARG A 100 -7.03 6.33 -13.53
N GLU A 101 -6.12 7.28 -13.47
CA GLU A 101 -5.23 7.65 -14.57
C GLU A 101 -3.88 6.92 -14.47
N ILE A 102 -3.30 6.86 -13.27
CA ILE A 102 -1.96 6.32 -13.03
C ILE A 102 -1.94 4.79 -13.11
N ILE A 103 -2.89 4.08 -12.48
CA ILE A 103 -2.88 2.61 -12.43
C ILE A 103 -2.95 1.97 -13.82
N PRO A 104 -3.76 2.45 -14.80
CA PRO A 104 -3.72 1.92 -16.15
C PRO A 104 -2.36 2.08 -16.86
N LEU A 105 -1.57 3.11 -16.53
CA LEU A 105 -0.21 3.28 -17.05
C LEU A 105 0.72 2.25 -16.44
N LEU A 106 0.69 2.06 -15.12
CA LEU A 106 1.45 1.01 -14.44
C LEU A 106 1.14 -0.39 -15.01
N LYS A 107 -0.14 -0.66 -15.30
CA LYS A 107 -0.54 -1.91 -15.95
C LYS A 107 0.08 -2.10 -17.33
N LYS A 108 0.17 -1.04 -18.15
CA LYS A 108 0.82 -1.10 -19.46
C LYS A 108 2.31 -1.42 -19.37
N GLU A 109 2.95 -0.99 -18.30
CA GLU A 109 4.36 -1.28 -17.99
C GLU A 109 4.54 -2.68 -17.37
N HIS A 110 3.48 -3.50 -17.30
CA HIS A 110 3.44 -4.81 -16.66
C HIS A 110 3.80 -4.78 -15.15
N ASP A 111 3.54 -3.66 -14.50
CA ASP A 111 3.70 -3.55 -13.05
C ASP A 111 2.53 -4.23 -12.33
N TYR A 112 2.82 -5.38 -11.71
CA TYR A 112 1.91 -6.07 -10.80
C TYR A 112 2.50 -6.05 -9.39
N PHE A 113 1.62 -5.89 -8.41
CA PHE A 113 2.04 -5.72 -7.04
C PHE A 113 1.75 -6.95 -6.19
N ASP A 114 2.69 -7.26 -5.28
CA ASP A 114 2.51 -8.33 -4.29
C ASP A 114 1.63 -7.87 -3.12
N ARG A 115 1.57 -6.54 -2.91
CA ARG A 115 0.78 -5.92 -1.84
C ARG A 115 0.18 -4.60 -2.30
N ILE A 116 -1.11 -4.40 -2.01
CA ILE A 116 -1.85 -3.17 -2.33
C ILE A 116 -2.49 -2.64 -1.05
N ILE A 117 -2.22 -1.38 -0.72
CA ILE A 117 -2.72 -0.70 0.47
C ILE A 117 -3.66 0.43 0.02
N MET A 118 -4.89 0.41 0.52
CA MET A 118 -5.94 1.37 0.18
C MET A 118 -6.39 2.10 1.46
N PRO A 119 -5.62 3.09 1.96
CA PRO A 119 -5.84 3.68 3.29
C PRO A 119 -6.93 4.75 3.36
N LEU A 120 -7.73 4.91 2.30
CA LEU A 120 -8.81 5.89 2.24
C LEU A 120 -10.15 5.26 2.62
N PRO A 121 -10.72 5.59 3.80
CA PRO A 121 -12.05 5.12 4.22
C PRO A 121 -13.19 5.71 3.38
N HIS A 122 -14.35 5.02 3.34
CA HIS A 122 -15.59 5.36 2.65
C HIS A 122 -15.56 5.33 1.11
N ILE A 123 -14.39 5.21 0.50
CA ILE A 123 -14.23 5.26 -0.95
C ILE A 123 -13.53 4.00 -1.47
N ALA A 124 -12.93 3.21 -0.57
CA ALA A 124 -12.11 2.05 -0.95
C ALA A 124 -12.89 1.05 -1.83
N ASN A 125 -14.18 0.81 -1.54
CA ASN A 125 -15.02 -0.07 -2.36
C ASN A 125 -15.25 0.45 -3.79
N ASN A 126 -15.19 1.76 -4.01
CA ASN A 126 -15.39 2.38 -5.33
C ASN A 126 -14.10 2.38 -6.19
N PHE A 127 -12.97 1.92 -5.63
CA PHE A 127 -11.67 1.88 -6.31
C PHE A 127 -11.04 0.49 -6.31
N LEU A 128 -11.79 -0.52 -5.84
CA LEU A 128 -11.30 -1.90 -5.87
C LEU A 128 -11.14 -2.39 -7.30
N ASP A 129 -12.07 -2.01 -8.20
CA ASP A 129 -12.03 -2.27 -9.64
C ASP A 129 -10.69 -1.86 -10.26
N ILE A 130 -10.24 -0.63 -9.97
CA ILE A 130 -9.00 -0.11 -10.53
C ILE A 130 -7.76 -0.75 -9.89
N ALA A 131 -7.80 -1.03 -8.58
CA ALA A 131 -6.71 -1.70 -7.88
C ALA A 131 -6.47 -3.13 -8.40
N LEU A 132 -7.55 -3.84 -8.76
CA LEU A 132 -7.48 -5.20 -9.31
C LEU A 132 -6.78 -5.27 -10.67
N LEU A 133 -6.69 -4.16 -11.43
CA LEU A 133 -5.97 -4.12 -12.71
C LEU A 133 -4.47 -4.46 -12.57
N VAL A 134 -3.88 -4.20 -11.42
CA VAL A 134 -2.45 -4.43 -11.12
C VAL A 134 -2.25 -5.49 -10.03
N ALA A 135 -3.31 -6.24 -9.73
CA ALA A 135 -3.26 -7.41 -8.86
C ALA A 135 -2.95 -8.68 -9.66
N LYS A 136 -2.41 -9.67 -8.99
CA LYS A 136 -2.15 -11.02 -9.50
C LYS A 136 -2.50 -12.04 -8.42
N LYS A 137 -2.54 -13.32 -8.77
CA LYS A 137 -2.60 -14.38 -7.76
C LYS A 137 -1.47 -14.22 -6.75
N GLY A 138 -1.81 -14.24 -5.45
CA GLY A 138 -0.88 -13.99 -4.34
C GLY A 138 -0.81 -12.53 -3.89
N THR A 139 -1.47 -11.60 -4.56
CA THR A 139 -1.53 -10.21 -4.09
C THR A 139 -2.30 -10.10 -2.78
N MET A 140 -1.69 -9.47 -1.77
CA MET A 140 -2.30 -9.14 -0.49
C MET A 140 -2.87 -7.73 -0.52
N PHE A 141 -4.15 -7.60 -0.20
CA PHE A 141 -4.82 -6.30 -0.05
C PHE A 141 -4.97 -5.92 1.41
N HIS A 142 -4.84 -4.62 1.70
CA HIS A 142 -5.16 -3.96 2.94
C HIS A 142 -6.15 -2.84 2.65
N LEU A 143 -7.43 -3.15 2.80
CA LEU A 143 -8.54 -2.24 2.48
C LEU A 143 -9.08 -1.63 3.77
N TYR A 144 -9.03 -0.30 3.85
CA TYR A 144 -9.51 0.45 5.01
C TYR A 144 -10.90 1.01 4.76
N ASP A 145 -11.74 0.92 5.79
CA ASP A 145 -13.04 1.57 5.77
C ASP A 145 -13.46 2.00 7.18
N PHE A 146 -14.46 2.89 7.24
CA PHE A 146 -15.19 3.21 8.46
C PHE A 146 -16.56 2.52 8.39
N MET A 147 -16.87 1.69 9.38
CA MET A 147 -18.12 0.95 9.38
C MET A 147 -18.61 0.62 10.78
N ASP A 148 -19.90 0.39 10.91
CA ASP A 148 -20.44 -0.35 12.02
C ASP A 148 -20.05 -1.83 11.90
N LEU A 149 -19.73 -2.47 13.03
CA LEU A 149 -19.32 -3.88 13.02
C LEU A 149 -20.45 -4.81 12.55
N SER A 150 -21.71 -4.39 12.67
CA SER A 150 -22.86 -5.13 12.14
C SER A 150 -22.86 -5.24 10.60
N GLU A 151 -22.20 -4.29 9.90
CA GLU A 151 -22.09 -4.27 8.44
C GLU A 151 -20.91 -5.11 7.89
N LEU A 152 -20.11 -5.66 8.76
CA LEU A 152 -18.85 -6.33 8.37
C LEU A 152 -19.07 -7.49 7.39
N GLU A 153 -20.07 -8.34 7.63
CA GLU A 153 -20.35 -9.47 6.73
C GLU A 153 -20.86 -9.01 5.36
N ASN A 154 -21.66 -7.95 5.33
CA ASN A 154 -22.14 -7.36 4.08
C ASN A 154 -20.97 -6.79 3.25
N ILE A 155 -20.02 -6.13 3.90
CA ILE A 155 -18.84 -5.55 3.24
C ILE A 155 -17.93 -6.66 2.71
N LYS A 156 -17.69 -7.72 3.47
CA LYS A 156 -16.94 -8.90 2.99
C LYS A 156 -17.58 -9.51 1.72
N LEU A 157 -18.91 -9.63 1.70
CA LEU A 157 -19.63 -10.14 0.54
C LEU A 157 -19.47 -9.21 -0.68
N LYS A 158 -19.54 -7.89 -0.48
CA LYS A 158 -19.30 -6.89 -1.54
C LYS A 158 -17.90 -7.03 -2.12
N ILE A 159 -16.87 -7.11 -1.27
CA ILE A 159 -15.47 -7.28 -1.71
C ILE A 159 -15.33 -8.58 -2.53
N LYS A 160 -15.85 -9.71 -2.03
CA LYS A 160 -15.81 -11.00 -2.74
C LYS A 160 -16.47 -10.90 -4.10
N LYS A 161 -17.67 -10.29 -4.15
CA LYS A 161 -18.42 -10.11 -5.39
C LYS A 161 -17.65 -9.27 -6.40
N GLU A 162 -17.08 -8.15 -5.96
CA GLU A 162 -16.31 -7.26 -6.83
C GLU A 162 -15.08 -7.98 -7.40
N CYS A 163 -14.30 -8.66 -6.54
CA CYS A 163 -13.15 -9.44 -7.00
C CYS A 163 -13.56 -10.52 -8.00
N LYS A 164 -14.69 -11.20 -7.77
CA LYS A 164 -15.21 -12.26 -8.67
C LYS A 164 -15.59 -11.71 -10.04
N ILE A 165 -16.20 -10.52 -10.11
CA ILE A 165 -16.51 -9.85 -11.39
C ILE A 165 -15.24 -9.62 -12.21
N HIS A 166 -14.09 -9.37 -11.55
CA HIS A 166 -12.79 -9.18 -12.18
C HIS A 166 -11.98 -10.48 -12.37
N GLY A 167 -12.61 -11.64 -12.14
CA GLY A 167 -11.99 -12.94 -12.37
C GLY A 167 -11.11 -13.44 -11.22
N PHE A 168 -11.19 -12.85 -10.03
CA PHE A 168 -10.43 -13.24 -8.85
C PHE A 168 -11.29 -13.88 -7.77
N ASP A 169 -10.78 -14.95 -7.18
CA ASP A 169 -11.23 -15.45 -5.89
C ASP A 169 -10.36 -14.91 -4.76
N ILE A 170 -10.92 -14.76 -3.57
CA ILE A 170 -10.21 -14.18 -2.44
C ILE A 170 -10.41 -14.96 -1.15
N GLU A 171 -9.41 -14.86 -0.28
CA GLU A 171 -9.47 -15.34 1.11
C GLU A 171 -9.25 -14.17 2.07
N ILE A 172 -10.20 -13.92 2.99
CA ILE A 172 -10.04 -12.94 4.06
C ILE A 172 -9.05 -13.53 5.08
N LYS A 173 -7.95 -12.84 5.30
CA LYS A 173 -6.87 -13.29 6.20
C LYS A 173 -6.95 -12.70 7.59
N ASN A 174 -7.37 -11.43 7.70
CA ASN A 174 -7.47 -10.74 8.99
C ASN A 174 -8.43 -9.57 8.90
N ILE A 175 -8.95 -9.17 10.07
CA ILE A 175 -9.74 -7.95 10.24
C ILE A 175 -9.18 -7.23 11.46
N GLU A 176 -8.62 -6.04 11.24
CA GLU A 176 -7.99 -5.23 12.28
C GLU A 176 -8.80 -3.99 12.59
N ILE A 177 -9.18 -3.81 13.85
CA ILE A 177 -9.79 -2.55 14.32
C ILE A 177 -8.67 -1.59 14.67
N CYS A 178 -8.38 -0.65 13.79
CA CYS A 178 -7.24 0.26 13.91
C CYS A 178 -7.60 1.68 14.39
N GLY A 179 -8.86 1.93 14.73
CA GLY A 179 -9.31 3.20 15.29
C GLY A 179 -10.81 3.26 15.55
N GLU A 180 -11.24 4.35 16.16
CA GLU A 180 -12.64 4.67 16.40
C GLU A 180 -12.94 6.04 15.80
N PHE A 181 -14.05 6.16 15.10
CA PHE A 181 -14.56 7.42 14.59
C PHE A 181 -15.69 7.95 15.48
N SER A 182 -16.55 7.04 15.92
CA SER A 182 -17.62 7.28 16.89
C SER A 182 -17.85 6.01 17.72
N PRO A 183 -18.71 6.01 18.74
CA PRO A 183 -18.99 4.81 19.54
C PRO A 183 -19.35 3.58 18.71
N ASN A 184 -20.09 3.75 17.62
CA ASN A 184 -20.56 2.65 16.78
C ASN A 184 -19.71 2.47 15.51
N ILE A 185 -18.98 3.51 15.06
CA ILE A 185 -18.21 3.46 13.82
C ILE A 185 -16.74 3.24 14.13
N LYS A 186 -16.21 2.13 13.65
CA LYS A 186 -14.80 1.77 13.80
C LYS A 186 -14.06 1.95 12.48
N ARG A 187 -12.77 2.33 12.57
CA ARG A 187 -11.85 2.23 11.45
C ARG A 187 -11.32 0.81 11.40
N ILE A 188 -11.59 0.12 10.30
CA ILE A 188 -11.25 -1.28 10.11
C ILE A 188 -10.31 -1.41 8.93
N CYS A 189 -9.34 -2.31 9.02
CA CYS A 189 -8.56 -2.80 7.91
C CYS A 189 -8.98 -4.25 7.62
N ILE A 190 -9.40 -4.53 6.40
CA ILE A 190 -9.69 -5.87 5.93
C ILE A 190 -8.50 -6.33 5.10
N ASP A 191 -7.79 -7.35 5.61
CA ASP A 191 -6.67 -7.98 4.93
C ASP A 191 -7.18 -9.19 4.15
N PHE A 192 -7.02 -9.21 2.82
CA PHE A 192 -7.42 -10.34 2.00
C PHE A 192 -6.40 -10.67 0.91
N LEU A 193 -6.33 -11.95 0.56
CA LEU A 193 -5.42 -12.52 -0.42
C LEU A 193 -6.16 -12.89 -1.69
N ILE A 194 -5.61 -12.54 -2.85
CA ILE A 194 -6.04 -13.06 -4.15
C ILE A 194 -5.54 -14.51 -4.29
N ILE A 195 -6.44 -15.46 -4.56
CA ILE A 195 -6.14 -16.90 -4.64
C ILE A 195 -6.38 -17.48 -6.03
#